data_3b64bf54ba194ec8354e46277abb0272
#
_entry.id   3b64bf54ba194ec8354e46277abb0272
#
_cell.length_a   1.000
_cell.length_b   1.000
_cell.length_c   1.000
_cell.angle_alpha   90.00
_cell.angle_beta   90.00
_cell.angle_gamma   90.00
#
_symmetry.space_group_name_H-M   'P 1'
#
loop_
_entity.id
_entity.type
_entity.pdbx_description
1 polymer ?
#
loop_
_entity_poly.entity_id
_entity_poly.type
_entity_poly.pdbx_seq_one_letter_code
_entity_poly.pdbx_strand_id
1 'polypeptide(L)'
;FMALKPFAIKRVAAMQELWMHIAACMLTSKLRLQTTLIDRGPRYAGKSKMNFVGLALHGFRALMVFAEDVLVRVGIACSLVAVLTVAGSLVAVGLKLAGFATPGWFSVALGILLLVFLQTGALTLMTLMLTGVVRSGSSNPIDYRAYVDEVLHAGKRG
;
A
#
# COMPACT_ATOMS: atom_id res chain seq x y z
N PHE A 1 -22.47 7.83 0.69
CA PHE A 1 -22.53 9.30 0.64
C PHE A 1 -21.45 9.87 1.53
N MET A 2 -20.92 11.06 1.16
CA MET A 2 -19.83 11.70 1.91
C MET A 2 -20.15 13.20 2.00
N ALA A 3 -20.02 13.78 3.19
CA ALA A 3 -20.16 15.21 3.42
C ALA A 3 -18.87 15.71 4.09
N LEU A 4 -18.32 16.80 3.57
CA LEU A 4 -17.05 17.38 4.04
C LEU A 4 -17.29 18.84 4.47
N LYS A 5 -16.71 19.23 5.61
CA LYS A 5 -16.66 20.63 6.02
C LYS A 5 -15.63 21.40 5.16
N PRO A 6 -15.79 22.73 4.96
CA PRO A 6 -14.89 23.51 4.09
C PRO A 6 -13.41 23.37 4.40
N PHE A 7 -13.02 23.31 5.67
CA PHE A 7 -11.62 23.12 6.06
C PHE A 7 -11.09 21.72 5.67
N ALA A 8 -11.96 20.69 5.72
CA ALA A 8 -11.60 19.33 5.35
C ALA A 8 -11.42 19.21 3.82
N ILE A 9 -12.24 19.94 3.04
CA ILE A 9 -12.09 20.01 1.58
C ILE A 9 -10.70 20.57 1.21
N LYS A 10 -10.30 21.70 1.84
CA LYS A 10 -8.99 22.31 1.60
C LYS A 10 -7.84 21.35 1.88
N ARG A 11 -7.92 20.58 2.99
CA ARG A 11 -6.90 19.60 3.34
C ARG A 11 -6.84 18.44 2.35
N VAL A 12 -7.99 17.85 2.02
CA VAL A 12 -8.08 16.70 1.12
C VAL A 12 -7.69 17.09 -0.32
N ALA A 13 -8.09 18.29 -0.78
CA ALA A 13 -7.73 18.79 -2.10
C ALA A 13 -6.22 19.03 -2.27
N ALA A 14 -5.50 19.30 -1.19
CA ALA A 14 -4.04 19.43 -1.20
C ALA A 14 -3.30 18.09 -1.17
N MET A 15 -4.01 16.96 -1.05
CA MET A 15 -3.43 15.62 -0.99
C MET A 15 -3.43 14.95 -2.37
N GLN A 16 -2.28 14.43 -2.79
CA GLN A 16 -2.17 13.74 -4.10
C GLN A 16 -2.99 12.45 -4.16
N GLU A 17 -3.17 11.79 -3.03
CA GLU A 17 -3.95 10.55 -2.87
C GLU A 17 -5.41 10.72 -3.26
N LEU A 18 -5.93 11.95 -3.27
CA LEU A 18 -7.29 12.26 -3.72
C LEU A 18 -7.56 11.74 -5.14
N TRP A 19 -6.58 11.89 -6.03
CA TRP A 19 -6.69 11.49 -7.42
C TRP A 19 -6.62 9.97 -7.62
N MET A 20 -6.07 9.25 -6.66
CA MET A 20 -6.01 7.79 -6.69
C MET A 20 -7.29 7.16 -6.14
N HIS A 21 -7.67 7.49 -4.90
CA HIS A 21 -8.83 6.91 -4.25
C HIS A 21 -9.35 7.77 -3.10
N ILE A 22 -10.48 8.44 -3.30
CA ILE A 22 -11.02 9.42 -2.35
C ILE A 22 -11.27 8.84 -0.94
N ALA A 23 -11.83 7.63 -0.83
CA ALA A 23 -12.11 7.02 0.47
C ALA A 23 -10.82 6.69 1.25
N ALA A 24 -9.79 6.18 0.56
CA ALA A 24 -8.49 5.91 1.16
C ALA A 24 -7.78 7.22 1.54
N CYS A 25 -7.83 8.25 0.70
CA CYS A 25 -7.32 9.59 1.00
C CYS A 25 -7.96 10.16 2.28
N MET A 26 -9.25 9.96 2.48
CA MET A 26 -9.93 10.38 3.71
C MET A 26 -9.35 9.71 4.96
N LEU A 27 -9.04 8.41 4.88
CA LEU A 27 -8.43 7.68 5.99
C LEU A 27 -7.02 8.18 6.31
N THR A 28 -6.22 8.50 5.28
CA THR A 28 -4.85 9.02 5.46
C THR A 28 -4.81 10.50 5.85
N SER A 29 -5.89 11.26 5.65
CA SER A 29 -5.97 12.69 5.93
C SER A 29 -5.82 13.06 7.41
N LYS A 30 -5.95 12.08 8.32
CA LYS A 30 -5.95 12.26 9.80
C LYS A 30 -7.08 13.21 10.29
N LEU A 31 -8.12 13.40 9.49
CA LEU A 31 -9.32 14.13 9.90
C LEU A 31 -10.20 13.24 10.79
N ARG A 32 -10.95 13.85 11.70
CA ARG A 32 -11.97 13.14 12.46
C ARG A 32 -13.10 12.73 11.51
N LEU A 33 -13.26 11.43 11.31
CA LEU A 33 -14.32 10.85 10.50
C LEU A 33 -15.45 10.39 11.41
N GLN A 34 -16.66 10.75 11.06
CA GLN A 34 -17.88 10.23 11.70
C GLN A 34 -18.57 9.35 10.67
N THR A 35 -18.80 8.10 11.02
CA THR A 35 -19.55 7.14 10.19
C THR A 35 -20.99 7.04 10.72
N THR A 36 -21.95 7.14 9.81
CA THR A 36 -23.37 6.94 10.11
C THR A 36 -23.85 5.77 9.29
N LEU A 37 -24.48 4.81 9.93
CA LEU A 37 -25.14 3.70 9.24
C LEU A 37 -26.38 4.24 8.54
N ILE A 38 -26.45 4.05 7.24
CA ILE A 38 -27.61 4.42 6.41
C ILE A 38 -27.99 3.21 5.59
N ASP A 39 -29.24 2.80 5.68
CA ASP A 39 -29.75 1.71 4.87
C ASP A 39 -29.74 2.10 3.40
N ARG A 40 -29.17 1.21 2.59
CA ARG A 40 -29.11 1.42 1.15
C ARG A 40 -30.44 1.02 0.54
N GLY A 41 -31.20 1.99 0.06
CA GLY A 41 -32.43 1.73 -0.68
C GLY A 41 -32.22 0.87 -1.93
N PRO A 42 -33.29 0.25 -2.43
CA PRO A 42 -33.23 -0.53 -3.66
C PRO A 42 -32.81 0.35 -4.84
N ARG A 43 -32.16 -0.26 -5.81
CA ARG A 43 -31.78 0.46 -7.04
C ARG A 43 -33.02 0.69 -7.90
N TYR A 44 -33.27 1.93 -8.28
CA TYR A 44 -34.43 2.29 -9.10
C TYR A 44 -34.35 1.77 -10.54
N ALA A 45 -33.15 1.69 -11.15
CA ALA A 45 -32.96 1.20 -12.52
C ALA A 45 -31.53 0.73 -12.77
N GLY A 46 -31.38 -0.14 -13.79
CA GLY A 46 -30.11 -0.58 -14.36
C GLY A 46 -29.37 -1.64 -13.52
N LYS A 47 -28.44 -2.34 -14.22
CA LYS A 47 -27.54 -3.33 -13.61
C LYS A 47 -26.24 -2.65 -13.15
N SER A 48 -25.50 -3.29 -12.24
CA SER A 48 -24.15 -2.82 -11.86
C SER A 48 -23.23 -2.86 -13.08
N LYS A 49 -22.61 -1.72 -13.39
CA LYS A 49 -21.59 -1.63 -14.45
C LYS A 49 -20.21 -2.07 -13.97
N MET A 50 -20.03 -2.28 -12.67
CA MET A 50 -18.76 -2.71 -12.09
C MET A 50 -18.68 -4.23 -12.16
N ASN A 51 -17.78 -4.75 -13.00
CA ASN A 51 -17.42 -6.16 -13.08
C ASN A 51 -16.34 -6.51 -12.03
N PHE A 52 -16.00 -7.80 -11.90
CA PHE A 52 -15.00 -8.27 -10.95
C PHE A 52 -13.63 -7.61 -11.16
N VAL A 53 -13.19 -7.44 -12.41
CA VAL A 53 -11.92 -6.78 -12.74
C VAL A 53 -11.94 -5.32 -12.31
N GLY A 54 -13.04 -4.60 -12.59
CA GLY A 54 -13.21 -3.21 -12.15
C GLY A 54 -13.18 -3.07 -10.62
N LEU A 55 -13.79 -4.02 -9.91
CA LEU A 55 -13.76 -4.06 -8.43
C LEU A 55 -12.35 -4.30 -7.89
N ALA A 56 -11.62 -5.26 -8.47
CA ALA A 56 -10.23 -5.54 -8.12
C ALA A 56 -9.33 -4.33 -8.35
N LEU A 57 -9.42 -3.70 -9.53
CA LEU A 57 -8.67 -2.48 -9.84
C LEU A 57 -8.98 -1.34 -8.87
N HIS A 58 -10.25 -1.18 -8.49
CA HIS A 58 -10.64 -0.18 -7.49
C HIS A 58 -10.01 -0.47 -6.12
N GLY A 59 -9.98 -1.74 -5.70
CA GLY A 59 -9.28 -2.17 -4.48
C GLY A 59 -7.77 -1.92 -4.53
N PHE A 60 -7.12 -2.22 -5.66
CA PHE A 60 -5.70 -1.93 -5.84
C PHE A 60 -5.39 -0.44 -5.78
N ARG A 61 -6.23 0.42 -6.37
CA ARG A 61 -6.08 1.87 -6.25
C ARG A 61 -6.18 2.35 -4.80
N ALA A 62 -7.08 1.77 -4.02
CA ALA A 62 -7.16 2.07 -2.59
C ALA A 62 -5.88 1.64 -1.84
N LEU A 63 -5.34 0.46 -2.18
CA LEU A 63 -4.10 -0.06 -1.59
C LEU A 63 -2.89 0.81 -1.92
N MET A 64 -2.83 1.39 -3.13
CA MET A 64 -1.74 2.30 -3.54
C MET A 64 -1.63 3.53 -2.65
N VAL A 65 -2.72 3.99 -2.05
CA VAL A 65 -2.70 5.11 -1.09
C VAL A 65 -1.90 4.75 0.17
N PHE A 66 -1.86 3.47 0.52
CA PHE A 66 -1.10 2.93 1.67
C PHE A 66 0.22 2.28 1.24
N ALA A 67 0.71 2.58 0.02
CA ALA A 67 1.86 1.90 -0.56
C ALA A 67 3.10 1.99 0.34
N GLU A 68 3.37 3.13 0.98
CA GLU A 68 4.51 3.30 1.89
C GLU A 68 4.44 2.31 3.07
N ASP A 69 3.29 2.23 3.75
CA ASP A 69 3.10 1.33 4.89
C ASP A 69 3.20 -0.14 4.48
N VAL A 70 2.64 -0.49 3.32
CA VAL A 70 2.69 -1.87 2.79
C VAL A 70 4.13 -2.25 2.43
N LEU A 71 4.84 -1.38 1.70
CA LEU A 71 6.23 -1.63 1.30
C LEU A 71 7.16 -1.78 2.49
N VAL A 72 7.01 -0.94 3.52
CA VAL A 72 7.80 -1.04 4.75
C VAL A 72 7.55 -2.39 5.45
N ARG A 73 6.29 -2.82 5.59
CA ARG A 73 5.95 -4.10 6.21
C ARG A 73 6.49 -5.29 5.41
N VAL A 74 6.38 -5.24 4.08
CA VAL A 74 6.96 -6.26 3.20
C VAL A 74 8.48 -6.29 3.33
N GLY A 75 9.14 -5.13 3.35
CA GLY A 75 10.59 -5.04 3.55
C GLY A 75 11.05 -5.65 4.87
N ILE A 76 10.33 -5.37 5.97
CA ILE A 76 10.63 -5.97 7.30
C ILE A 76 10.45 -7.50 7.24
N ALA A 77 9.37 -8.00 6.65
CA ALA A 77 9.13 -9.45 6.53
C ALA A 77 10.24 -10.13 5.70
N CYS A 78 10.63 -9.54 4.57
CA CYS A 78 11.72 -10.05 3.74
C CYS A 78 13.07 -10.03 4.50
N SER A 79 13.35 -8.98 5.26
CA SER A 79 14.57 -8.90 6.07
C SER A 79 14.62 -9.98 7.14
N LEU A 80 13.47 -10.25 7.79
CA LEU A 80 13.37 -11.35 8.76
C LEU A 80 13.64 -12.71 8.12
N VAL A 81 13.05 -12.98 6.95
CA VAL A 81 13.31 -14.22 6.20
C VAL A 81 14.78 -14.32 5.81
N ALA A 82 15.42 -13.25 5.39
CA ALA A 82 16.85 -13.24 5.07
C ALA A 82 17.70 -13.60 6.29
N VAL A 83 17.42 -13.04 7.47
CA VAL A 83 18.12 -13.36 8.72
C VAL A 83 17.94 -14.84 9.09
N LEU A 84 16.72 -15.38 9.00
CA LEU A 84 16.43 -16.80 9.25
C LEU A 84 17.17 -17.71 8.26
N THR A 85 17.31 -17.29 7.01
CA THR A 85 18.03 -18.03 5.98
C THR A 85 19.53 -18.09 6.29
N VAL A 86 20.12 -17.00 6.74
CA VAL A 86 21.54 -16.97 7.17
C VAL A 86 21.74 -17.89 8.38
N ALA A 87 20.87 -17.79 9.39
CA ALA A 87 20.92 -18.67 10.57
C ALA A 87 20.79 -20.15 10.18
N GLY A 88 19.83 -20.48 9.30
CA GLY A 88 19.66 -21.84 8.77
C GLY A 88 20.89 -22.35 8.00
N SER A 89 21.55 -21.47 7.24
CA SER A 89 22.79 -21.81 6.53
C SER A 89 23.93 -22.14 7.51
N LEU A 90 24.08 -21.37 8.58
CA LEU A 90 25.07 -21.63 9.63
C LEU A 90 24.81 -22.96 10.33
N VAL A 91 23.53 -23.28 10.64
CA VAL A 91 23.15 -24.57 11.21
C VAL A 91 23.48 -25.71 10.24
N ALA A 92 23.15 -25.57 8.96
CA ALA A 92 23.45 -26.59 7.94
C ALA A 92 24.98 -26.88 7.84
N VAL A 93 25.79 -25.82 7.87
CA VAL A 93 27.28 -25.96 7.89
C VAL A 93 27.74 -26.67 9.17
N GLY A 94 27.18 -26.26 10.33
CA GLY A 94 27.53 -26.90 11.61
C GLY A 94 27.18 -28.39 11.64
N LEU A 95 26.03 -28.81 11.15
CA LEU A 95 25.61 -30.21 11.04
C LEU A 95 26.52 -31.01 10.10
N LYS A 96 26.96 -30.38 9.00
CA LYS A 96 27.94 -31.01 8.09
C LYS A 96 29.27 -31.26 8.78
N LEU A 97 29.79 -30.26 9.49
CA LEU A 97 31.09 -30.38 10.20
C LEU A 97 31.01 -31.40 11.35
N ALA A 98 29.88 -31.55 11.99
CA ALA A 98 29.60 -32.51 13.02
C ALA A 98 29.38 -33.96 12.51
N GLY A 99 29.40 -34.18 11.18
CA GLY A 99 29.23 -35.49 10.57
C GLY A 99 27.79 -36.01 10.47
N PHE A 100 26.80 -35.20 10.79
CA PHE A 100 25.37 -35.59 10.73
C PHE A 100 24.73 -35.44 9.34
N ALA A 101 25.43 -34.86 8.36
CA ALA A 101 24.89 -34.64 7.04
C ALA A 101 25.02 -35.88 6.14
N THR A 102 23.90 -36.33 5.57
CA THR A 102 23.88 -37.37 4.54
C THR A 102 24.45 -36.86 3.22
N PRO A 103 25.09 -37.73 2.39
CA PRO A 103 25.62 -37.33 1.09
C PRO A 103 24.53 -36.68 0.20
N GLY A 104 24.85 -35.54 -0.42
CA GLY A 104 23.94 -34.78 -1.28
C GLY A 104 22.97 -33.82 -0.57
N TRP A 105 22.51 -34.11 0.63
CA TRP A 105 21.56 -33.27 1.38
C TRP A 105 22.11 -31.86 1.63
N PHE A 106 23.36 -31.75 2.03
CA PHE A 106 23.99 -30.46 2.34
C PHE A 106 24.00 -29.51 1.14
N SER A 107 24.35 -30.00 -0.04
CA SER A 107 24.44 -29.18 -1.25
C SER A 107 23.06 -28.67 -1.68
N VAL A 108 22.04 -29.52 -1.58
CA VAL A 108 20.65 -29.14 -1.88
C VAL A 108 20.12 -28.13 -0.86
N ALA A 109 20.31 -28.40 0.43
CA ALA A 109 19.85 -27.48 1.49
C ALA A 109 20.52 -26.11 1.36
N LEU A 110 21.85 -26.06 1.17
CA LEU A 110 22.58 -24.82 1.02
C LEU A 110 22.18 -24.07 -0.27
N GLY A 111 21.95 -24.79 -1.36
CA GLY A 111 21.49 -24.21 -2.62
C GLY A 111 20.11 -23.54 -2.49
N ILE A 112 19.16 -24.21 -1.83
CA ILE A 112 17.83 -23.64 -1.57
C ILE A 112 17.92 -22.42 -0.66
N LEU A 113 18.69 -22.50 0.43
CA LEU A 113 18.87 -21.39 1.35
C LEU A 113 19.53 -20.18 0.65
N LEU A 114 20.51 -20.40 -0.19
CA LEU A 114 21.15 -19.35 -0.98
C LEU A 114 20.14 -18.69 -1.94
N LEU A 115 19.33 -19.49 -2.64
CA LEU A 115 18.29 -18.97 -3.53
C LEU A 115 17.28 -18.10 -2.77
N VAL A 116 16.79 -18.59 -1.63
CA VAL A 116 15.84 -17.83 -0.78
C VAL A 116 16.49 -16.54 -0.28
N PHE A 117 17.75 -16.56 0.12
CA PHE A 117 18.49 -15.38 0.56
C PHE A 117 18.60 -14.33 -0.56
N LEU A 118 19.02 -14.74 -1.75
CA LEU A 118 19.17 -13.83 -2.89
C LEU A 118 17.80 -13.23 -3.29
N GLN A 119 16.75 -14.03 -3.32
CA GLN A 119 15.43 -13.57 -3.71
C GLN A 119 14.82 -12.62 -2.67
N THR A 120 14.90 -12.93 -1.38
CA THR A 120 14.43 -12.04 -0.32
C THR A 120 15.26 -10.76 -0.22
N GLY A 121 16.57 -10.84 -0.44
CA GLY A 121 17.46 -9.69 -0.51
C GLY A 121 17.07 -8.74 -1.66
N ALA A 122 16.85 -9.29 -2.86
CA ALA A 122 16.41 -8.51 -4.02
C ALA A 122 15.06 -7.85 -3.77
N LEU A 123 14.07 -8.57 -3.20
CA LEU A 123 12.77 -8.00 -2.84
C LEU A 123 12.89 -6.90 -1.78
N THR A 124 13.75 -7.06 -0.79
CA THR A 124 14.01 -6.03 0.23
C THR A 124 14.58 -4.75 -0.41
N LEU A 125 15.57 -4.87 -1.28
CA LEU A 125 16.12 -3.72 -2.00
C LEU A 125 15.09 -3.05 -2.90
N MET A 126 14.28 -3.83 -3.61
CA MET A 126 13.22 -3.31 -4.46
C MET A 126 12.16 -2.55 -3.64
N THR A 127 11.73 -3.07 -2.49
CA THR A 127 10.77 -2.39 -1.62
C THR A 127 11.33 -1.09 -1.05
N LEU A 128 12.61 -1.05 -0.68
CA LEU A 128 13.28 0.17 -0.22
C LEU A 128 13.34 1.23 -1.31
N MET A 129 13.72 0.86 -2.54
CA MET A 129 13.75 1.78 -3.68
C MET A 129 12.36 2.33 -4.00
N LEU A 130 11.33 1.46 -4.05
CA LEU A 130 9.95 1.87 -4.31
C LEU A 130 9.41 2.80 -3.20
N THR A 131 9.74 2.53 -1.94
CA THR A 131 9.37 3.42 -0.82
C THR A 131 9.99 4.81 -1.01
N GLY A 132 11.24 4.90 -1.46
CA GLY A 132 11.90 6.16 -1.79
C GLY A 132 11.18 6.94 -2.91
N VAL A 133 10.78 6.24 -3.98
CA VAL A 133 10.04 6.83 -5.10
C VAL A 133 8.65 7.34 -4.66
N VAL A 134 7.90 6.55 -3.91
CA VAL A 134 6.59 6.93 -3.38
C VAL A 134 6.71 8.18 -2.50
N ARG A 135 7.72 8.22 -1.63
CA ARG A 135 7.95 9.35 -0.73
C ARG A 135 8.38 10.63 -1.46
N SER A 136 9.19 10.52 -2.51
CA SER A 136 9.61 11.68 -3.31
C SER A 136 8.46 12.30 -4.10
N GLY A 137 7.48 11.49 -4.55
CA GLY A 137 6.30 11.95 -5.26
C GLY A 137 5.29 12.72 -4.39
N SER A 138 5.32 12.54 -3.06
CA SER A 138 4.37 13.17 -2.13
C SER A 138 4.74 14.58 -1.66
N SER A 139 5.85 15.14 -2.14
CA SER A 139 6.41 16.40 -1.61
C SER A 139 5.94 17.69 -2.29
N ASN A 140 5.15 17.63 -3.36
CA ASN A 140 4.63 18.82 -4.03
C ASN A 140 3.16 19.08 -3.66
N PRO A 141 2.87 20.04 -2.76
CA PRO A 141 1.50 20.47 -2.53
C PRO A 141 0.95 21.13 -3.80
N ILE A 142 -0.07 20.50 -4.36
CA ILE A 142 -0.77 21.10 -5.53
C ILE A 142 -1.60 22.26 -4.99
N ASP A 143 -1.29 23.47 -5.45
CA ASP A 143 -2.16 24.63 -5.23
C ASP A 143 -3.38 24.53 -6.14
N TYR A 144 -4.46 23.93 -5.62
CA TYR A 144 -5.71 23.76 -6.37
C TYR A 144 -6.34 25.10 -6.79
N ARG A 145 -5.95 26.24 -6.17
CA ARG A 145 -6.48 27.55 -6.51
C ARG A 145 -6.09 27.98 -7.93
N ALA A 146 -4.96 27.49 -8.43
CA ALA A 146 -4.53 27.74 -9.82
C ALA A 146 -5.45 27.08 -10.86
N TYR A 147 -6.31 26.14 -10.46
CA TYR A 147 -7.23 25.41 -11.33
C TYR A 147 -8.70 25.79 -11.13
N VAL A 148 -8.99 26.81 -10.31
CA VAL A 148 -10.36 27.27 -10.02
C VAL A 148 -10.56 28.60 -10.73
N ASP A 149 -11.34 28.59 -11.83
CA ASP A 149 -11.69 29.80 -12.56
C ASP A 149 -12.75 30.62 -11.84
N GLU A 150 -13.75 29.96 -11.24
CA GLU A 150 -14.86 30.63 -10.59
C GLU A 150 -15.44 29.80 -9.43
N VAL A 151 -15.80 30.44 -8.34
CA VAL A 151 -16.51 29.84 -7.21
C VAL A 151 -17.95 30.32 -7.20
N LEU A 152 -18.86 29.47 -7.64
CA LEU A 152 -20.30 29.75 -7.58
C LEU A 152 -20.82 29.54 -6.17
N HIS A 153 -21.25 30.60 -5.51
CA HIS A 153 -21.98 30.52 -4.26
C HIS A 153 -23.48 30.32 -4.55
N ALA A 154 -24.03 29.16 -4.19
CA ALA A 154 -25.47 28.98 -4.21
C ALA A 154 -26.08 30.04 -3.29
N GLY A 155 -26.77 31.01 -3.86
CA GLY A 155 -27.47 32.07 -3.13
C GLY A 155 -28.39 31.44 -2.09
N LYS A 156 -28.40 31.95 -0.86
CA LYS A 156 -29.45 31.68 0.09
C LYS A 156 -30.76 32.07 -0.58
N ARG A 157 -31.58 31.09 -0.95
CA ARG A 157 -32.99 31.35 -1.21
C ARG A 157 -33.56 31.79 0.15
N GLY A 158 -33.88 33.05 0.25
CA GLY A 158 -34.63 33.62 1.35
C GLY A 158 -36.06 33.08 1.42
#